data_061c2bd82a948155ec45dd91a79f0edd
#
_entry.id   061c2bd82a948155ec45dd91a79f0edd
#
_cell.length_a   1.000
_cell.length_b   1.000
_cell.length_c   1.000
_cell.angle_alpha   90.00
_cell.angle_beta   90.00
_cell.angle_gamma   90.00
#
_symmetry.space_group_name_H-M   'P 1'
#
loop_
_entity.id
_entity.type
_entity.pdbx_description
1 polymer ?
#
loop_
_entity_poly.entity_id
_entity_poly.type
_entity_poly.pdbx_seq_one_letter_code
_entity_poly.pdbx_strand_id
1 'polypeptide(L)'
;MKKRLFALLLAAALTLTLAACGEKTNADTPLPDEPPEPVAEQPATDDEWTVLHADDVLLRTEPFTLCEGRTATLELYGYQNGEYDCGVSRIHLLWDDGREEDLLISDLGDEVWGADGYTSCWSPENCLETGDYNFDGYRDIGLQLDNPAYNVPFYYWFYDAQTDGFRPYGSWAFALEPDEENEVCICQWHVTPEYYTDTYRPDGEGGLYLAQRDTEIYYSADGVKSFTEVYAVNEQPLAYADLDRDGEEEILVLTTSEPNEVEQYFYTLDAKKYDGTVLFTEEFGTYHGGWKTLFLVYGEDENGVWGADLLRYLPFVGAGVGNYSYDLLSYAGGREQHLGGDAVTFVLEADGPSPTPDIGRATQVEFVRFREDVTELLRGNVTLLFSTDPVVCADLAYPMDGSYTEQAVENILSDLDAQALWLYPADAKGA
;
A
#
# COMPACT_ATOMS: atom_id res chain seq x y z
N MET A 1 -0.84 -17.75 1.76
CA MET A 1 -1.89 -18.40 2.58
C MET A 1 -2.06 -17.75 3.95
N LYS A 2 -1.01 -17.42 4.71
CA LYS A 2 -1.12 -16.75 6.03
C LYS A 2 -1.73 -15.33 5.94
N LYS A 3 -1.40 -14.53 4.93
CA LYS A 3 -1.90 -13.12 4.76
C LYS A 3 -3.41 -13.04 4.47
N ARG A 4 -3.98 -13.98 3.68
CA ARG A 4 -5.45 -14.06 3.45
C ARG A 4 -6.22 -14.62 4.65
N LEU A 5 -5.56 -15.42 5.50
CA LEU A 5 -6.15 -15.91 6.73
C LEU A 5 -6.28 -14.81 7.79
N PHE A 6 -5.38 -13.82 7.76
CA PHE A 6 -5.36 -12.71 8.71
C PHE A 6 -6.54 -11.74 8.48
N ALA A 7 -6.83 -11.39 7.24
CA ALA A 7 -8.01 -10.57 6.91
C ALA A 7 -9.33 -11.28 7.28
N LEU A 8 -9.41 -12.60 7.06
CA LEU A 8 -10.56 -13.42 7.45
C LEU A 8 -10.70 -13.60 8.97
N LEU A 9 -9.60 -13.64 9.71
CA LEU A 9 -9.62 -13.76 11.19
C LEU A 9 -9.98 -12.44 11.86
N LEU A 10 -9.56 -11.30 11.30
CA LEU A 10 -9.96 -9.99 11.81
C LEU A 10 -11.47 -9.74 11.62
N ALA A 11 -12.01 -10.08 10.46
CA ALA A 11 -13.45 -10.02 10.19
C ALA A 11 -14.25 -10.97 11.10
N ALA A 12 -13.72 -12.17 11.40
CA ALA A 12 -14.36 -13.13 12.31
C ALA A 12 -14.29 -12.69 13.79
N ALA A 13 -13.25 -11.97 14.20
CA ALA A 13 -13.14 -11.44 15.57
C ALA A 13 -14.13 -10.30 15.82
N LEU A 14 -14.37 -9.43 14.84
CA LEU A 14 -15.37 -8.36 14.93
C LEU A 14 -16.82 -8.91 15.00
N THR A 15 -17.11 -10.03 14.34
CA THR A 15 -18.45 -10.62 14.38
C THR A 15 -18.74 -11.38 15.67
N LEU A 16 -17.72 -11.86 16.40
CA LEU A 16 -17.91 -12.59 17.66
C LEU A 16 -18.13 -11.70 18.88
N THR A 17 -17.75 -10.41 18.84
CA THR A 17 -17.99 -9.46 19.93
C THR A 17 -19.40 -8.86 19.93
N LEU A 18 -20.17 -8.98 18.86
CA LEU A 18 -21.56 -8.50 18.76
C LEU A 18 -22.62 -9.54 19.19
N ALA A 19 -22.23 -10.77 19.52
CA ALA A 19 -23.16 -11.87 19.80
C ALA A 19 -23.42 -12.14 21.31
N ALA A 20 -22.94 -11.30 22.23
CA ALA A 20 -22.95 -11.57 23.66
C ALA A 20 -23.82 -10.65 24.54
N CYS A 21 -24.86 -10.04 24.01
CA CYS A 21 -25.91 -9.44 24.87
C CYS A 21 -27.27 -9.40 24.17
N GLY A 22 -28.19 -10.22 24.61
CA GLY A 22 -29.57 -10.11 24.17
C GLY A 22 -30.49 -11.21 24.69
N GLU A 23 -31.08 -11.02 25.86
CA GLU A 23 -32.16 -11.83 26.38
C GLU A 23 -33.53 -11.31 25.92
N LYS A 24 -34.32 -12.25 25.43
CA LYS A 24 -35.75 -12.33 25.11
C LYS A 24 -36.70 -11.20 25.53
N THR A 25 -37.46 -10.67 24.59
CA THR A 25 -38.93 -10.46 24.79
C THR A 25 -39.67 -10.63 23.46
N ASN A 26 -40.77 -11.40 23.52
CA ASN A 26 -41.75 -11.60 22.45
C ASN A 26 -42.60 -10.35 22.21
N ALA A 27 -42.70 -9.91 20.95
CA ALA A 27 -43.93 -9.28 20.42
C ALA A 27 -43.93 -9.34 18.92
N ASP A 28 -44.98 -9.92 18.33
CA ASP A 28 -45.27 -9.94 16.91
C ASP A 28 -45.47 -8.52 16.34
N THR A 29 -44.56 -8.11 15.48
CA THR A 29 -44.78 -7.00 14.53
C THR A 29 -44.04 -7.36 13.23
N PRO A 30 -44.68 -7.28 12.04
CA PRO A 30 -43.99 -7.60 10.80
C PRO A 30 -42.89 -6.56 10.54
N LEU A 31 -41.67 -7.05 10.37
CA LEU A 31 -40.51 -6.28 9.93
C LEU A 31 -40.75 -5.73 8.51
N PRO A 32 -40.35 -4.50 8.19
CA PRO A 32 -40.25 -4.03 6.83
C PRO A 32 -39.17 -4.83 6.08
N ASP A 33 -39.41 -5.05 4.79
CA ASP A 33 -38.52 -5.79 3.87
C ASP A 33 -37.07 -5.35 4.04
N GLU A 34 -36.19 -6.32 4.30
CA GLU A 34 -34.73 -6.12 4.30
C GLU A 34 -34.29 -5.50 2.96
N PRO A 35 -33.39 -4.51 2.99
CA PRO A 35 -32.73 -4.07 1.76
C PRO A 35 -31.96 -5.28 1.18
N PRO A 36 -31.92 -5.42 -0.15
CA PRO A 36 -31.17 -6.51 -0.77
C PRO A 36 -29.74 -6.48 -0.26
N GLU A 37 -29.23 -7.64 0.18
CA GLU A 37 -27.82 -7.82 0.50
C GLU A 37 -26.97 -7.32 -0.69
N PRO A 38 -25.87 -6.61 -0.43
CA PRO A 38 -24.94 -6.27 -1.50
C PRO A 38 -24.53 -7.57 -2.19
N VAL A 39 -24.81 -7.66 -3.47
CA VAL A 39 -24.37 -8.78 -4.30
C VAL A 39 -22.84 -8.69 -4.26
N ALA A 40 -22.20 -9.63 -3.57
CA ALA A 40 -20.77 -9.80 -3.70
C ALA A 40 -20.48 -9.96 -5.20
N GLU A 41 -19.68 -9.07 -5.77
CA GLU A 41 -19.20 -9.24 -7.13
C GLU A 41 -18.50 -10.60 -7.17
N GLN A 42 -19.09 -11.53 -7.91
CA GLN A 42 -18.43 -12.79 -8.19
C GLN A 42 -17.21 -12.44 -9.06
N PRO A 43 -16.05 -13.03 -8.78
CA PRO A 43 -14.93 -12.92 -9.70
C PRO A 43 -15.42 -13.33 -11.09
N ALA A 44 -14.98 -12.59 -12.12
CA ALA A 44 -15.33 -12.86 -13.51
C ALA A 44 -15.24 -14.36 -13.76
N THR A 45 -16.30 -14.93 -14.31
CA THR A 45 -16.27 -16.37 -14.62
C THR A 45 -15.36 -16.58 -15.81
N ASP A 46 -14.73 -17.75 -15.94
CA ASP A 46 -13.90 -18.12 -17.10
C ASP A 46 -14.59 -17.82 -18.45
N ASP A 47 -15.92 -17.84 -18.47
CA ASP A 47 -16.74 -17.54 -19.63
C ASP A 47 -16.69 -16.05 -20.04
N GLU A 48 -16.58 -15.12 -19.10
CA GLU A 48 -16.54 -13.68 -19.36
C GLU A 48 -15.18 -13.26 -19.93
N TRP A 49 -14.09 -13.78 -19.36
CA TRP A 49 -12.75 -13.58 -19.90
C TRP A 49 -12.63 -14.14 -21.33
N THR A 50 -13.13 -15.35 -21.59
CA THR A 50 -13.10 -15.99 -22.92
C THR A 50 -13.84 -15.17 -23.97
N VAL A 51 -14.90 -14.45 -23.61
CA VAL A 51 -15.62 -13.57 -24.52
C VAL A 51 -14.85 -12.29 -24.83
N LEU A 52 -14.18 -11.69 -23.82
CA LEU A 52 -13.39 -10.48 -23.98
C LEU A 52 -12.16 -10.69 -24.87
N HIS A 53 -11.51 -11.85 -24.78
CA HIS A 53 -10.27 -12.19 -25.47
C HIS A 53 -10.44 -13.22 -26.58
N ALA A 54 -11.65 -13.35 -27.14
CA ALA A 54 -11.97 -14.32 -28.20
C ALA A 54 -11.17 -14.12 -29.50
N ASP A 55 -10.65 -12.93 -29.75
CA ASP A 55 -9.87 -12.57 -30.93
C ASP A 55 -8.35 -12.61 -30.69
N ASP A 56 -7.90 -13.03 -29.50
CA ASP A 56 -6.47 -13.15 -29.19
C ASP A 56 -5.81 -14.18 -30.12
N VAL A 57 -4.62 -13.81 -30.57
CA VAL A 57 -3.78 -14.65 -31.40
C VAL A 57 -2.54 -15.10 -30.65
N LEU A 58 -1.98 -16.21 -31.04
CA LEU A 58 -0.68 -16.68 -30.58
C LEU A 58 0.40 -15.72 -31.10
N LEU A 59 1.04 -14.97 -30.22
CA LEU A 59 2.06 -13.98 -30.54
C LEU A 59 3.46 -14.59 -30.59
N ARG A 60 3.77 -15.51 -29.65
CA ARG A 60 5.09 -16.12 -29.50
C ARG A 60 4.99 -17.47 -28.83
N THR A 61 5.90 -18.35 -29.19
CA THR A 61 6.12 -19.65 -28.52
C THR A 61 7.60 -19.81 -28.23
N GLU A 62 7.97 -20.24 -27.04
CA GLU A 62 9.35 -20.53 -26.68
C GLU A 62 9.48 -21.67 -25.67
N PRO A 63 10.60 -22.38 -25.65
CA PRO A 63 10.87 -23.38 -24.63
C PRO A 63 11.21 -22.70 -23.31
N PHE A 64 10.70 -23.26 -22.22
CA PHE A 64 10.94 -22.81 -20.85
C PHE A 64 11.52 -23.96 -20.02
N THR A 65 12.55 -23.67 -19.24
CA THR A 65 13.11 -24.61 -18.29
C THR A 65 12.99 -24.02 -16.92
N LEU A 66 12.13 -24.59 -16.09
CA LEU A 66 11.91 -24.15 -14.71
C LEU A 66 13.13 -24.45 -13.82
N CYS A 67 13.57 -25.71 -13.85
CA CYS A 67 14.77 -26.21 -13.18
C CYS A 67 15.24 -27.48 -13.88
N GLU A 68 16.32 -28.14 -13.39
CA GLU A 68 16.84 -29.38 -13.99
C GLU A 68 15.74 -30.45 -14.05
N GLY A 69 15.47 -30.93 -15.27
CA GLY A 69 14.51 -31.99 -15.53
C GLY A 69 13.02 -31.58 -15.52
N ARG A 70 12.72 -30.28 -15.46
CA ARG A 70 11.36 -29.78 -15.52
C ARG A 70 11.24 -28.65 -16.54
N THR A 71 10.50 -28.93 -17.61
CA THR A 71 10.39 -28.06 -18.78
C THR A 71 8.92 -27.84 -19.17
N ALA A 72 8.68 -26.74 -19.86
CA ALA A 72 7.41 -26.38 -20.44
C ALA A 72 7.60 -25.64 -21.77
N THR A 73 6.52 -25.44 -22.50
CA THR A 73 6.43 -24.48 -23.60
C THR A 73 5.66 -23.27 -23.09
N LEU A 74 6.24 -22.08 -23.24
CA LEU A 74 5.55 -20.80 -23.01
C LEU A 74 4.91 -20.35 -24.32
N GLU A 75 3.63 -19.98 -24.24
CA GLU A 75 2.88 -19.40 -25.34
C GLU A 75 2.30 -18.05 -24.89
N LEU A 76 2.63 -16.98 -25.61
CA LEU A 76 2.06 -15.65 -25.37
C LEU A 76 0.85 -15.45 -26.25
N TYR A 77 -0.27 -15.06 -25.66
CA TYR A 77 -1.50 -14.72 -26.36
C TYR A 77 -1.86 -13.24 -26.15
N GLY A 78 -2.47 -12.65 -27.18
CA GLY A 78 -2.90 -11.27 -27.14
C GLY A 78 -3.20 -10.73 -28.54
N TYR A 79 -2.99 -9.42 -28.75
CA TYR A 79 -3.18 -8.79 -30.06
C TYR A 79 -1.87 -8.25 -30.63
N GLN A 80 -1.82 -8.13 -31.95
CA GLN A 80 -0.75 -7.44 -32.68
C GLN A 80 -1.31 -6.61 -33.84
N ASN A 81 -1.11 -5.29 -33.77
CA ASN A 81 -1.54 -4.33 -34.78
C ASN A 81 -0.31 -3.70 -35.47
N GLY A 82 0.31 -4.42 -36.42
CA GLY A 82 1.51 -3.94 -37.11
C GLY A 82 2.81 -4.35 -36.42
N GLU A 83 3.87 -3.54 -36.60
CA GLU A 83 5.22 -3.91 -36.19
C GLU A 83 5.55 -3.53 -34.73
N TYR A 84 4.91 -2.45 -34.21
CA TYR A 84 5.28 -1.84 -32.91
C TYR A 84 4.07 -1.62 -31.99
N ASP A 85 2.99 -2.34 -32.20
CA ASP A 85 1.77 -2.25 -31.40
C ASP A 85 1.27 -3.66 -31.11
N CYS A 86 1.63 -4.17 -29.94
CA CYS A 86 1.15 -5.45 -29.44
C CYS A 86 0.81 -5.36 -27.96
N GLY A 87 -0.09 -6.21 -27.50
CA GLY A 87 -0.43 -6.39 -26.11
C GLY A 87 -0.63 -7.85 -25.77
N VAL A 88 -0.13 -8.25 -24.63
CA VAL A 88 -0.25 -9.61 -24.09
C VAL A 88 -1.41 -9.61 -23.08
N SER A 89 -2.31 -10.56 -23.19
CA SER A 89 -3.41 -10.81 -22.24
C SER A 89 -3.14 -12.02 -21.35
N ARG A 90 -2.33 -12.98 -21.86
CA ARG A 90 -2.12 -14.26 -21.20
C ARG A 90 -0.77 -14.86 -21.56
N ILE A 91 -0.12 -15.48 -20.56
CA ILE A 91 0.99 -16.40 -20.73
C ILE A 91 0.46 -17.80 -20.43
N HIS A 92 0.50 -18.70 -21.41
CA HIS A 92 0.08 -20.09 -21.27
C HIS A 92 1.29 -21.01 -21.19
N LEU A 93 1.35 -21.84 -20.17
CA LEU A 93 2.40 -22.84 -19.97
C LEU A 93 1.87 -24.24 -20.27
N LEU A 94 2.50 -24.91 -21.19
CA LEU A 94 2.29 -26.33 -21.53
C LEU A 94 3.44 -27.14 -20.93
N TRP A 95 3.23 -27.78 -19.79
CA TRP A 95 4.24 -28.58 -19.12
C TRP A 95 4.47 -29.94 -19.84
N ASP A 96 5.69 -30.45 -19.82
CA ASP A 96 6.04 -31.74 -20.44
C ASP A 96 5.30 -32.93 -19.82
N ASP A 97 4.77 -32.79 -18.60
CA ASP A 97 3.93 -33.79 -17.94
C ASP A 97 2.44 -33.73 -18.36
N GLY A 98 2.09 -32.78 -19.21
CA GLY A 98 0.75 -32.58 -19.74
C GLY A 98 -0.13 -31.66 -18.86
N ARG A 99 0.40 -31.02 -17.82
CA ARG A 99 -0.27 -29.95 -17.06
C ARG A 99 -0.28 -28.69 -17.91
N GLU A 100 -1.33 -27.91 -17.77
CA GLU A 100 -1.47 -26.57 -18.34
C GLU A 100 -1.66 -25.56 -17.22
N GLU A 101 -1.14 -24.33 -17.42
CA GLU A 101 -1.23 -23.24 -16.47
C GLU A 101 -1.34 -21.92 -17.23
N ASP A 102 -2.29 -21.05 -16.84
CA ASP A 102 -2.46 -19.71 -17.41
C ASP A 102 -2.08 -18.65 -16.38
N LEU A 103 -1.26 -17.68 -16.79
CA LEU A 103 -1.00 -16.46 -16.06
C LEU A 103 -1.76 -15.35 -16.77
N LEU A 104 -2.87 -14.95 -16.19
CA LEU A 104 -3.77 -13.95 -16.78
C LEU A 104 -3.36 -12.55 -16.34
N ILE A 105 -3.35 -11.64 -17.27
CA ILE A 105 -3.06 -10.23 -16.99
C ILE A 105 -4.19 -9.61 -16.17
N SER A 106 -5.43 -9.99 -16.43
CA SER A 106 -6.61 -9.54 -15.66
C SER A 106 -6.56 -9.90 -14.18
N ASP A 107 -5.78 -10.92 -13.79
CA ASP A 107 -5.66 -11.33 -12.38
C ASP A 107 -4.77 -10.40 -11.55
N LEU A 108 -4.10 -9.44 -12.19
CA LEU A 108 -3.15 -8.54 -11.55
C LEU A 108 -3.81 -7.26 -10.99
N GLY A 109 -5.11 -7.08 -11.25
CA GLY A 109 -5.92 -5.96 -10.75
C GLY A 109 -5.93 -4.73 -11.67
N ASP A 110 -7.00 -3.95 -11.59
CA ASP A 110 -7.25 -2.77 -12.47
C ASP A 110 -6.20 -1.66 -12.31
N GLU A 111 -5.47 -1.64 -11.20
CA GLU A 111 -4.42 -0.65 -10.92
C GLU A 111 -3.16 -0.86 -11.79
N VAL A 112 -2.98 -2.06 -12.32
CA VAL A 112 -1.81 -2.43 -13.13
C VAL A 112 -2.11 -2.36 -14.63
N TRP A 113 -3.40 -2.40 -15.04
CA TRP A 113 -3.84 -2.49 -16.45
C TRP A 113 -4.94 -1.49 -16.78
N GLY A 114 -4.99 -1.12 -18.05
CA GLY A 114 -6.20 -0.53 -18.61
C GLY A 114 -7.38 -1.53 -18.56
N ALA A 115 -8.62 -1.02 -18.64
CA ALA A 115 -9.89 -1.78 -18.55
C ALA A 115 -10.04 -2.95 -19.54
N ASP A 116 -9.08 -3.19 -20.41
CA ASP A 116 -9.07 -4.17 -21.51
C ASP A 116 -8.21 -5.39 -21.22
N GLY A 117 -7.46 -5.43 -20.10
CA GLY A 117 -6.68 -6.60 -19.66
C GLY A 117 -5.51 -6.98 -20.57
N TYR A 118 -4.91 -6.01 -21.25
CA TYR A 118 -3.70 -6.20 -22.06
C TYR A 118 -2.54 -5.38 -21.54
N THR A 119 -1.31 -5.93 -21.67
CA THR A 119 -0.10 -5.12 -21.58
C THR A 119 0.08 -4.28 -22.84
N SER A 120 1.05 -3.36 -22.83
CA SER A 120 1.52 -2.66 -24.03
C SER A 120 2.99 -3.00 -24.26
N CYS A 121 3.32 -3.58 -25.40
CA CYS A 121 4.70 -3.91 -25.73
C CYS A 121 5.07 -3.52 -27.16
N TRP A 122 6.36 -3.33 -27.43
CA TRP A 122 6.82 -2.98 -28.78
C TRP A 122 6.85 -4.19 -29.70
N SER A 123 7.19 -5.33 -29.14
CA SER A 123 7.38 -6.55 -29.90
C SER A 123 7.24 -7.75 -28.99
N PRO A 124 6.52 -8.79 -29.44
CA PRO A 124 6.41 -10.03 -28.66
C PRO A 124 7.76 -10.72 -28.39
N GLU A 125 8.79 -10.43 -29.19
CA GLU A 125 10.11 -11.05 -29.04
C GLU A 125 10.87 -10.52 -27.80
N ASN A 126 10.53 -9.31 -27.32
CA ASN A 126 11.30 -8.64 -26.27
C ASN A 126 10.47 -8.34 -25.00
N CYS A 127 9.21 -8.74 -24.95
CA CYS A 127 8.33 -8.41 -23.83
C CYS A 127 8.36 -9.42 -22.69
N LEU A 128 9.00 -10.58 -22.88
CA LEU A 128 9.07 -11.66 -21.89
C LEU A 128 10.52 -11.90 -21.49
N GLU A 129 10.75 -12.00 -20.18
CA GLU A 129 12.02 -12.38 -19.59
C GLU A 129 11.84 -13.57 -18.65
N THR A 130 12.86 -14.39 -18.49
CA THR A 130 12.83 -15.50 -17.56
C THR A 130 14.17 -15.64 -16.85
N GLY A 131 14.17 -15.76 -15.53
CA GLY A 131 15.35 -15.87 -14.70
C GLY A 131 15.00 -16.40 -13.31
N ASP A 132 15.99 -16.84 -12.56
CA ASP A 132 15.84 -17.11 -11.14
C ASP A 132 16.13 -15.81 -10.40
N TYR A 133 15.08 -15.00 -10.16
CA TYR A 133 15.25 -13.65 -9.60
C TYR A 133 15.33 -13.65 -8.06
N ASN A 134 14.73 -14.63 -7.40
CA ASN A 134 14.78 -14.79 -5.96
C ASN A 134 15.84 -15.80 -5.48
N PHE A 135 16.61 -16.38 -6.41
CA PHE A 135 17.72 -17.31 -6.19
C PHE A 135 17.33 -18.57 -5.41
N ASP A 136 16.11 -19.07 -5.62
CA ASP A 136 15.58 -20.28 -4.98
C ASP A 136 15.81 -21.55 -5.82
N GLY A 137 16.43 -21.41 -6.99
CA GLY A 137 16.75 -22.49 -7.92
C GLY A 137 15.64 -22.79 -8.94
N TYR A 138 14.56 -22.01 -8.95
CA TYR A 138 13.49 -22.09 -9.95
C TYR A 138 13.45 -20.80 -10.77
N ARG A 139 13.18 -20.93 -12.06
CA ARG A 139 13.07 -19.75 -12.91
C ARG A 139 11.69 -19.13 -12.79
N ASP A 140 11.68 -17.83 -12.71
CA ASP A 140 10.53 -16.95 -12.67
C ASP A 140 10.24 -16.39 -14.06
N ILE A 141 9.12 -15.70 -14.18
CA ILE A 141 8.64 -15.08 -15.42
C ILE A 141 8.43 -13.59 -15.20
N GLY A 142 9.04 -12.76 -16.07
CA GLY A 142 8.84 -11.32 -16.14
C GLY A 142 8.16 -10.92 -17.45
N LEU A 143 7.15 -10.07 -17.41
CA LEU A 143 6.44 -9.54 -18.56
C LEU A 143 6.46 -8.02 -18.56
N GLN A 144 6.83 -7.43 -19.69
CA GLN A 144 6.71 -6.01 -19.92
C GLN A 144 5.26 -5.54 -19.80
N LEU A 145 5.02 -4.52 -18.98
CA LEU A 145 3.70 -3.98 -18.70
C LEU A 145 3.26 -2.91 -19.69
N ASP A 146 4.14 -1.95 -19.91
CA ASP A 146 3.87 -0.77 -20.71
C ASP A 146 5.09 -0.41 -21.55
N ASN A 147 4.90 0.51 -22.46
CA ASN A 147 5.88 0.91 -23.46
C ASN A 147 6.09 2.43 -23.44
N PRO A 148 6.49 3.02 -22.31
CA PRO A 148 6.84 4.43 -22.25
C PRO A 148 8.18 4.70 -22.95
N ALA A 149 8.48 5.97 -23.15
CA ALA A 149 9.74 6.38 -23.76
C ALA A 149 10.99 6.04 -22.93
N TYR A 150 10.80 5.80 -21.62
CA TYR A 150 11.84 5.43 -20.64
C TYR A 150 11.17 4.76 -19.44
N ASN A 151 11.96 4.03 -18.63
CA ASN A 151 11.46 3.20 -17.52
C ASN A 151 10.39 2.23 -17.98
N VAL A 152 10.80 1.25 -18.77
CA VAL A 152 9.90 0.20 -19.28
C VAL A 152 9.55 -0.75 -18.13
N PRO A 153 8.33 -0.70 -17.57
CA PRO A 153 7.99 -1.47 -16.38
C PRO A 153 7.78 -2.94 -16.72
N PHE A 154 8.18 -3.81 -15.78
CA PHE A 154 7.96 -5.23 -15.84
C PHE A 154 7.18 -5.70 -14.63
N TYR A 155 6.34 -6.73 -14.82
CA TYR A 155 5.69 -7.48 -13.76
C TYR A 155 6.25 -8.90 -13.69
N TYR A 156 6.37 -9.45 -12.45
CA TYR A 156 6.97 -10.75 -12.24
C TYR A 156 6.01 -11.71 -11.55
N TRP A 157 6.01 -12.95 -12.02
CA TRP A 157 5.45 -14.11 -11.34
C TRP A 157 6.60 -14.97 -10.86
N PHE A 158 6.65 -15.20 -9.56
CA PHE A 158 7.64 -16.07 -8.96
C PHE A 158 7.06 -17.47 -8.78
N TYR A 159 7.89 -18.47 -9.11
CA TYR A 159 7.49 -19.85 -8.92
C TYR A 159 7.48 -20.20 -7.43
N ASP A 160 6.39 -20.88 -6.97
CA ASP A 160 6.26 -21.35 -5.60
C ASP A 160 6.27 -22.89 -5.59
N ALA A 161 7.37 -23.48 -5.15
CA ALA A 161 7.54 -24.92 -5.07
C ALA A 161 6.57 -25.58 -4.06
N GLN A 162 5.96 -24.83 -3.12
CA GLN A 162 4.99 -25.40 -2.18
C GLN A 162 3.61 -25.58 -2.82
N THR A 163 3.21 -24.68 -3.68
CA THR A 163 1.94 -24.72 -4.40
C THR A 163 2.09 -25.35 -5.80
N ASP A 164 3.32 -25.57 -6.24
CA ASP A 164 3.67 -26.11 -7.55
C ASP A 164 3.11 -25.25 -8.70
N GLY A 165 3.27 -23.93 -8.63
CA GLY A 165 2.74 -22.99 -9.61
C GLY A 165 3.33 -21.59 -9.48
N PHE A 166 3.05 -20.75 -10.46
CA PHE A 166 3.45 -19.35 -10.41
C PHE A 166 2.50 -18.53 -9.57
N ARG A 167 3.04 -17.59 -8.80
CA ARG A 167 2.26 -16.61 -8.04
C ARG A 167 2.57 -15.20 -8.52
N PRO A 168 1.57 -14.34 -8.66
CA PRO A 168 1.79 -12.91 -8.87
C PRO A 168 2.68 -12.37 -7.75
N TYR A 169 3.71 -11.59 -8.10
CA TYR A 169 4.64 -11.08 -7.11
C TYR A 169 4.64 -9.55 -7.06
N GLY A 170 5.02 -8.86 -8.15
CA GLY A 170 5.04 -7.40 -8.17
C GLY A 170 5.63 -6.81 -9.45
N SER A 171 5.61 -5.49 -9.52
CA SER A 171 6.14 -4.72 -10.65
C SER A 171 7.34 -3.87 -10.25
N TRP A 172 8.24 -3.66 -11.21
CA TRP A 172 9.39 -2.78 -11.11
C TRP A 172 9.40 -1.78 -12.25
N ALA A 173 9.99 -0.62 -12.01
CA ALA A 173 10.09 0.47 -13.00
C ALA A 173 10.89 0.08 -14.25
N PHE A 174 11.72 -0.98 -14.16
CA PHE A 174 12.47 -1.57 -15.26
C PHE A 174 12.69 -3.06 -15.04
N ALA A 175 13.22 -3.76 -16.05
CA ALA A 175 13.58 -5.18 -15.94
C ALA A 175 14.57 -5.42 -14.80
N LEU A 176 14.40 -6.51 -14.07
CA LEU A 176 15.37 -7.00 -13.10
C LEU A 176 16.51 -7.73 -13.79
N GLU A 177 17.74 -7.34 -13.51
CA GLU A 177 18.95 -8.01 -14.02
C GLU A 177 19.55 -8.89 -12.90
N PRO A 178 19.40 -10.24 -12.95
CA PRO A 178 19.95 -11.11 -11.93
C PRO A 178 21.48 -11.23 -12.05
N ASP A 179 22.17 -11.04 -10.94
CA ASP A 179 23.59 -11.35 -10.76
C ASP A 179 23.72 -12.62 -9.89
N GLU A 180 23.85 -13.76 -10.52
CA GLU A 180 23.93 -15.07 -9.86
C GLU A 180 25.16 -15.21 -8.95
N GLU A 181 26.28 -14.50 -9.24
CA GLU A 181 27.48 -14.58 -8.42
C GLU A 181 27.29 -13.92 -7.03
N ASN A 182 26.56 -12.84 -7.00
CA ASN A 182 26.32 -12.05 -5.77
C ASN A 182 24.94 -12.31 -5.15
N GLU A 183 24.10 -13.10 -5.80
CA GLU A 183 22.69 -13.35 -5.44
C GLU A 183 21.92 -12.05 -5.22
N VAL A 184 21.95 -11.18 -6.23
CA VAL A 184 21.22 -9.90 -6.25
C VAL A 184 20.53 -9.68 -7.59
N CYS A 185 19.41 -8.96 -7.58
CA CYS A 185 18.80 -8.39 -8.77
C CYS A 185 19.05 -6.88 -8.80
N ILE A 186 19.40 -6.36 -9.96
CA ILE A 186 19.64 -4.94 -10.18
C ILE A 186 18.50 -4.38 -11.02
N CYS A 187 17.94 -3.24 -10.63
CA CYS A 187 16.97 -2.49 -11.40
C CYS A 187 17.47 -1.05 -11.58
N GLN A 188 17.67 -0.62 -12.84
CA GLN A 188 18.11 0.74 -13.15
C GLN A 188 16.96 1.52 -13.75
N TRP A 189 16.61 2.65 -13.14
CA TRP A 189 15.52 3.50 -13.59
C TRP A 189 15.82 4.98 -13.31
N HIS A 190 15.01 5.91 -13.83
CA HIS A 190 15.24 7.32 -13.58
C HIS A 190 13.94 8.15 -13.63
N VAL A 191 13.94 9.23 -12.85
CA VAL A 191 13.01 10.34 -12.95
C VAL A 191 13.86 11.60 -13.04
N THR A 192 14.04 12.13 -14.25
CA THR A 192 14.94 13.26 -14.49
C THR A 192 14.70 14.41 -13.51
N PRO A 193 15.72 14.93 -12.79
CA PRO A 193 17.17 14.71 -13.04
C PRO A 193 17.82 13.53 -12.27
N GLU A 194 17.08 12.65 -11.65
CA GLU A 194 17.54 11.59 -10.75
C GLU A 194 17.63 10.26 -11.47
N TYR A 195 18.72 9.51 -11.20
CA TYR A 195 18.99 8.18 -11.72
C TYR A 195 19.24 7.24 -10.56
N TYR A 196 18.57 6.10 -10.58
CA TYR A 196 18.59 5.13 -9.49
C TYR A 196 19.15 3.79 -9.96
N THR A 197 19.97 3.20 -9.11
CA THR A 197 20.36 1.78 -9.22
C THR A 197 19.93 1.09 -7.94
N ASP A 198 18.86 0.33 -8.04
CA ASP A 198 18.33 -0.45 -6.94
C ASP A 198 18.90 -1.86 -6.97
N THR A 199 19.39 -2.31 -5.82
CA THR A 199 19.89 -3.67 -5.61
C THR A 199 18.94 -4.40 -4.67
N TYR A 200 18.33 -5.45 -5.17
CA TYR A 200 17.41 -6.32 -4.42
C TYR A 200 18.09 -7.61 -4.00
N ARG A 201 17.73 -8.14 -2.83
CA ARG A 201 18.20 -9.43 -2.31
C ARG A 201 17.03 -10.32 -1.93
N PRO A 202 17.21 -11.65 -1.92
CA PRO A 202 16.21 -12.57 -1.37
C PRO A 202 15.84 -12.21 0.07
N ASP A 203 14.54 -12.22 0.36
CA ASP A 203 14.01 -11.97 1.70
C ASP A 203 14.00 -13.22 2.60
N GLY A 204 14.34 -14.39 2.02
CA GLY A 204 14.31 -15.70 2.70
C GLY A 204 12.91 -16.32 2.76
N GLU A 205 11.87 -15.64 2.27
CA GLU A 205 10.47 -16.10 2.20
C GLU A 205 10.00 -16.35 0.76
N GLY A 206 10.93 -16.34 -0.19
CA GLY A 206 10.70 -16.54 -1.62
C GLY A 206 10.36 -15.25 -2.36
N GLY A 207 10.68 -14.10 -1.81
CA GLY A 207 10.57 -12.78 -2.40
C GLY A 207 11.90 -12.03 -2.40
N LEU A 208 11.81 -10.73 -2.70
CA LEU A 208 12.94 -9.81 -2.73
C LEU A 208 12.67 -8.61 -1.81
N TYR A 209 13.73 -8.06 -1.23
CA TYR A 209 13.68 -6.76 -0.57
C TYR A 209 14.72 -5.81 -1.18
N LEU A 210 14.44 -4.52 -1.17
CA LEU A 210 15.42 -3.50 -1.57
C LEU A 210 16.53 -3.46 -0.51
N ALA A 211 17.73 -3.89 -0.89
CA ALA A 211 18.87 -3.93 0.01
C ALA A 211 19.73 -2.67 -0.08
N GLN A 212 19.80 -2.07 -1.28
CA GLN A 212 20.57 -0.85 -1.50
C GLN A 212 19.94 -0.04 -2.64
N ARG A 213 19.98 1.29 -2.51
CA ARG A 213 19.70 2.23 -3.58
C ARG A 213 20.88 3.17 -3.74
N ASP A 214 21.42 3.24 -4.94
CA ASP A 214 22.37 4.25 -5.34
C ASP A 214 21.65 5.30 -6.19
N THR A 215 21.70 6.56 -5.75
CA THR A 215 21.07 7.69 -6.43
C THR A 215 22.12 8.63 -6.98
N GLU A 216 21.95 9.05 -8.25
CA GLU A 216 22.74 10.10 -8.90
C GLU A 216 21.82 11.21 -9.37
N ILE A 217 22.06 12.44 -8.91
CA ILE A 217 21.29 13.62 -9.28
C ILE A 217 22.15 14.54 -10.16
N TYR A 218 21.67 14.83 -11.37
CA TYR A 218 22.36 15.65 -12.36
C TYR A 218 21.88 17.09 -12.33
N TYR A 219 22.64 17.98 -11.69
CA TYR A 219 22.39 19.42 -11.72
C TYR A 219 23.14 20.07 -12.85
N SER A 220 22.47 20.85 -13.68
CA SER A 220 23.09 21.52 -14.84
C SER A 220 24.21 22.53 -14.51
N ALA A 221 24.30 22.98 -13.26
CA ALA A 221 25.26 24.01 -12.83
C ALA A 221 26.35 23.47 -11.89
N ASP A 222 26.08 22.46 -11.07
CA ASP A 222 26.94 22.09 -9.94
C ASP A 222 27.54 20.67 -10.02
N GLY A 223 27.28 19.94 -11.11
CA GLY A 223 27.80 18.60 -11.32
C GLY A 223 26.81 17.50 -10.94
N VAL A 224 27.33 16.32 -10.54
CA VAL A 224 26.55 15.16 -10.09
C VAL A 224 26.66 15.05 -8.58
N LYS A 225 25.54 14.89 -7.89
CA LYS A 225 25.49 14.52 -6.48
C LYS A 225 25.12 13.03 -6.42
N SER A 226 25.85 12.24 -5.65
CA SER A 226 25.60 10.81 -5.50
C SER A 226 25.54 10.44 -4.03
N PHE A 227 24.65 9.53 -3.69
CA PHE A 227 24.54 8.95 -2.34
C PHE A 227 24.03 7.51 -2.43
N THR A 228 24.27 6.76 -1.37
CA THR A 228 23.89 5.34 -1.25
C THR A 228 23.08 5.15 0.01
N GLU A 229 21.93 4.48 -0.13
CA GLU A 229 21.07 4.05 0.96
C GLU A 229 21.18 2.54 1.12
N VAL A 230 21.20 2.03 2.35
CA VAL A 230 21.28 0.59 2.64
C VAL A 230 20.13 0.24 3.59
N TYR A 231 19.44 -0.83 3.30
CA TYR A 231 18.26 -1.30 4.04
C TYR A 231 18.44 -2.73 4.52
N ALA A 232 17.88 -3.04 5.68
CA ALA A 232 17.73 -4.41 6.17
C ALA A 232 16.43 -5.04 5.58
N VAL A 233 16.30 -6.35 5.69
CA VAL A 233 15.14 -7.10 5.16
C VAL A 233 13.77 -6.63 5.72
N ASN A 234 13.80 -6.02 6.89
CA ASN A 234 12.60 -5.48 7.56
C ASN A 234 12.47 -3.95 7.44
N GLU A 235 13.35 -3.30 6.70
CA GLU A 235 13.33 -1.87 6.42
C GLU A 235 12.86 -1.61 5.00
N GLN A 236 12.05 -0.53 4.83
CA GLN A 236 11.66 -0.04 3.51
C GLN A 236 11.55 1.48 3.51
N PRO A 237 12.05 2.16 2.46
CA PRO A 237 11.78 3.58 2.29
C PRO A 237 10.30 3.78 1.96
N LEU A 238 9.65 4.75 2.62
CA LEU A 238 8.26 5.12 2.36
C LEU A 238 8.16 6.41 1.54
N ALA A 239 9.00 7.40 1.86
CA ALA A 239 8.92 8.72 1.24
C ALA A 239 10.24 9.49 1.41
N TYR A 240 10.36 10.57 0.66
CA TYR A 240 11.43 11.56 0.75
C TYR A 240 10.78 12.93 0.93
N ALA A 241 11.28 13.73 1.87
CA ALA A 241 10.75 15.06 2.13
C ALA A 241 11.78 15.94 2.85
N ASP A 242 11.87 17.20 2.48
CA ASP A 242 12.68 18.22 3.18
C ASP A 242 11.91 18.65 4.45
N LEU A 243 12.19 17.96 5.56
CA LEU A 243 11.51 18.17 6.84
C LEU A 243 12.18 19.25 7.67
N ASP A 244 13.50 19.39 7.60
CA ASP A 244 14.20 20.41 8.35
C ASP A 244 14.45 21.70 7.55
N ARG A 245 13.98 21.74 6.32
CA ARG A 245 14.01 22.89 5.40
C ARG A 245 15.44 23.41 5.11
N ASP A 246 16.39 22.49 5.04
CA ASP A 246 17.77 22.82 4.65
C ASP A 246 18.01 22.71 3.13
N GLY A 247 17.00 22.25 2.37
CA GLY A 247 17.02 22.06 0.92
C GLY A 247 17.49 20.67 0.49
N GLU A 248 17.72 19.75 1.43
CA GLU A 248 17.98 18.34 1.19
C GLU A 248 16.84 17.50 1.79
N GLU A 249 16.33 16.53 1.05
CA GLU A 249 15.26 15.67 1.55
C GLU A 249 15.79 14.65 2.56
N GLU A 250 15.04 14.40 3.63
CA GLU A 250 15.22 13.27 4.51
C GLU A 250 14.55 12.02 3.92
N ILE A 251 15.12 10.86 4.25
CA ILE A 251 14.56 9.55 3.92
C ILE A 251 13.67 9.10 5.08
N LEU A 252 12.41 8.81 4.81
CA LEU A 252 11.50 8.22 5.80
C LEU A 252 11.50 6.70 5.65
N VAL A 253 12.12 6.02 6.59
CA VAL A 253 12.34 4.56 6.57
C VAL A 253 11.43 3.88 7.60
N LEU A 254 10.59 2.98 7.12
CA LEU A 254 9.76 2.12 7.98
C LEU A 254 10.52 0.83 8.30
N THR A 255 10.62 0.52 9.60
CA THR A 255 11.11 -0.76 10.10
C THR A 255 9.96 -1.56 10.68
N THR A 256 9.78 -2.79 10.22
CA THR A 256 8.76 -3.72 10.73
C THR A 256 9.42 -4.70 11.70
N SER A 257 8.90 -4.80 12.93
CA SER A 257 9.34 -5.83 13.87
C SER A 257 8.69 -7.17 13.58
N GLU A 258 9.32 -8.25 14.06
CA GLU A 258 8.63 -9.53 14.17
C GLU A 258 7.39 -9.41 15.08
N PRO A 259 6.28 -10.10 14.76
CA PRO A 259 5.10 -10.08 15.59
C PRO A 259 5.37 -10.68 16.98
N ASN A 260 4.74 -10.15 18.01
CA ASN A 260 4.78 -10.72 19.34
C ASN A 260 3.94 -12.01 19.46
N GLU A 261 3.92 -12.65 20.66
CA GLU A 261 3.19 -13.90 20.92
C GLU A 261 1.66 -13.83 20.64
N VAL A 262 1.11 -12.62 20.54
CA VAL A 262 -0.32 -12.39 20.22
C VAL A 262 -0.51 -11.80 18.82
N GLU A 263 0.46 -12.01 17.94
CA GLU A 263 0.45 -11.58 16.52
C GLU A 263 0.29 -10.06 16.32
N GLN A 264 0.78 -9.26 17.27
CA GLN A 264 0.82 -7.80 17.13
C GLN A 264 2.15 -7.38 16.53
N TYR A 265 2.09 -6.54 15.50
CA TYR A 265 3.26 -5.94 14.86
C TYR A 265 3.56 -4.57 15.48
N PHE A 266 4.83 -4.26 15.52
CA PHE A 266 5.34 -2.94 15.89
C PHE A 266 6.12 -2.39 14.71
N TYR A 267 5.99 -1.13 14.49
CA TYR A 267 6.64 -0.41 13.41
C TYR A 267 7.38 0.79 13.98
N THR A 268 8.51 1.09 13.41
CA THR A 268 9.27 2.30 13.70
C THR A 268 9.47 3.06 12.40
N LEU A 269 9.10 4.33 12.37
CA LEU A 269 9.38 5.23 11.25
C LEU A 269 10.46 6.21 11.67
N ASP A 270 11.60 6.13 11.02
CA ASP A 270 12.71 7.06 11.17
C ASP A 270 12.76 8.04 10.00
N ALA A 271 12.92 9.32 10.28
CA ALA A 271 13.35 10.29 9.29
C ALA A 271 14.87 10.44 9.39
N LYS A 272 15.60 10.06 8.36
CA LYS A 272 17.07 9.99 8.33
C LYS A 272 17.65 10.93 7.27
N LYS A 273 18.69 11.68 7.62
CA LYS A 273 19.54 12.35 6.63
C LYS A 273 20.46 11.34 5.95
N TYR A 274 21.01 11.68 4.78
CA TYR A 274 21.96 10.82 4.06
C TYR A 274 23.26 10.53 4.81
N ASP A 275 23.59 11.30 5.83
CA ASP A 275 24.74 11.02 6.73
C ASP A 275 24.38 10.04 7.87
N GLY A 276 23.14 9.56 7.90
CA GLY A 276 22.62 8.65 8.93
C GLY A 276 22.10 9.35 10.19
N THR A 277 22.11 10.70 10.24
CA THR A 277 21.52 11.45 11.36
C THR A 277 20.00 11.26 11.36
N VAL A 278 19.46 10.77 12.49
CA VAL A 278 18.01 10.63 12.67
C VAL A 278 17.44 11.94 13.18
N LEU A 279 16.46 12.47 12.43
CA LEU A 279 15.76 13.71 12.77
C LEU A 279 14.64 13.44 13.78
N PHE A 280 13.84 12.39 13.54
CA PHE A 280 12.86 11.89 14.48
C PHE A 280 12.63 10.39 14.32
N THR A 281 12.01 9.80 15.34
CA THR A 281 11.53 8.42 15.33
C THR A 281 10.09 8.38 15.81
N GLU A 282 9.21 7.71 15.05
CA GLU A 282 7.83 7.42 15.43
C GLU A 282 7.61 5.92 15.61
N GLU A 283 6.91 5.57 16.68
CA GLU A 283 6.57 4.16 16.98
C GLU A 283 5.06 3.94 16.79
N PHE A 284 4.72 2.80 16.22
CA PHE A 284 3.35 2.37 15.95
C PHE A 284 3.13 0.96 16.48
N GLY A 285 1.85 0.59 16.64
CA GLY A 285 1.47 -0.78 16.94
C GLY A 285 0.12 -1.14 16.34
N THR A 286 -0.08 -2.40 16.03
CA THR A 286 -1.38 -2.94 15.61
C THR A 286 -2.27 -3.32 16.79
N TYR A 287 -1.87 -2.97 18.00
CA TYR A 287 -2.64 -3.19 19.21
C TYR A 287 -3.58 -2.02 19.51
N HIS A 288 -4.66 -2.31 20.20
CA HIS A 288 -5.64 -1.31 20.62
C HIS A 288 -5.00 -0.23 21.52
N GLY A 289 -5.05 1.01 21.10
CA GLY A 289 -4.41 2.14 21.75
C GLY A 289 -3.01 2.48 21.24
N GLY A 290 -2.45 1.68 20.31
CA GLY A 290 -1.20 2.00 19.59
C GLY A 290 -1.43 2.47 18.15
N TRP A 291 -2.69 2.63 17.74
CA TRP A 291 -3.04 3.07 16.40
C TRP A 291 -2.62 4.51 16.15
N LYS A 292 -2.03 4.73 15.00
CA LYS A 292 -1.51 6.02 14.59
C LYS A 292 -1.55 6.14 13.07
N THR A 293 -1.87 7.33 12.57
CA THR A 293 -1.77 7.67 11.15
C THR A 293 -0.87 8.90 11.01
N LEU A 294 0.07 8.83 10.09
CA LEU A 294 0.98 9.93 9.78
C LEU A 294 0.77 10.42 8.36
N PHE A 295 0.78 11.74 8.23
CA PHE A 295 0.82 12.43 6.94
C PHE A 295 1.97 13.42 6.91
N LEU A 296 2.52 13.63 5.73
CA LEU A 296 3.30 14.82 5.40
C LEU A 296 2.34 15.95 5.02
N VAL A 297 2.58 17.14 5.51
CA VAL A 297 1.84 18.37 5.18
C VAL A 297 2.82 19.32 4.50
N TYR A 298 2.68 19.50 3.20
CA TYR A 298 3.60 20.33 2.43
C TYR A 298 3.18 21.80 2.42
N GLY A 299 4.16 22.68 2.65
CA GLY A 299 3.91 24.12 2.65
C GLY A 299 5.15 24.97 2.90
N GLU A 300 4.98 26.27 2.82
CA GLU A 300 6.00 27.24 3.20
C GLU A 300 5.92 27.52 4.72
N ASP A 301 7.08 27.66 5.37
CA ASP A 301 7.15 28.16 6.74
C ASP A 301 6.93 29.68 6.81
N GLU A 302 7.02 30.25 8.01
CA GLU A 302 6.90 31.71 8.24
C GLU A 302 7.94 32.58 7.49
N ASN A 303 9.01 31.96 7.01
CA ASN A 303 10.08 32.60 6.25
C ASN A 303 9.94 32.40 4.74
N GLY A 304 8.90 31.68 4.28
CA GLY A 304 8.66 31.33 2.88
C GLY A 304 9.57 30.22 2.36
N VAL A 305 10.10 29.37 3.25
CA VAL A 305 10.88 28.18 2.89
C VAL A 305 9.93 27.00 2.72
N TRP A 306 9.94 26.39 1.55
CA TRP A 306 9.14 25.22 1.23
C TRP A 306 9.70 23.97 1.93
N GLY A 307 8.83 23.08 2.38
CA GLY A 307 9.19 21.81 3.00
C GLY A 307 7.96 21.06 3.46
N ALA A 308 8.14 20.09 4.34
CA ALA A 308 7.07 19.30 4.90
C ALA A 308 7.06 19.33 6.43
N ASP A 309 5.85 19.33 7.00
CA ASP A 309 5.59 19.15 8.43
C ASP A 309 4.93 17.77 8.65
N LEU A 310 5.04 17.22 9.84
CA LEU A 310 4.47 15.92 10.21
C LEU A 310 3.12 16.12 10.91
N LEU A 311 2.04 15.58 10.34
CA LEU A 311 0.74 15.47 10.99
C LEU A 311 0.57 14.08 11.59
N ARG A 312 0.41 13.98 12.90
CA ARG A 312 0.02 12.76 13.63
C ARG A 312 -1.48 12.79 13.86
N TYR A 313 -2.19 11.76 13.47
CA TYR A 313 -3.59 11.54 13.83
C TYR A 313 -3.70 10.28 14.69
N LEU A 314 -4.28 10.42 15.88
CA LEU A 314 -4.29 9.44 16.96
C LEU A 314 -5.73 9.16 17.39
N PRO A 315 -6.44 8.25 16.72
CA PRO A 315 -7.77 7.84 17.13
C PRO A 315 -7.69 6.75 18.21
N PHE A 316 -8.54 6.84 19.20
CA PHE A 316 -8.74 5.80 20.18
C PHE A 316 -10.21 5.64 20.52
N VAL A 317 -10.75 4.44 20.34
CA VAL A 317 -12.11 4.10 20.76
C VAL A 317 -12.05 2.76 21.50
N GLY A 318 -12.28 2.78 22.80
CA GLY A 318 -12.24 1.58 23.60
C GLY A 318 -12.41 1.81 25.10
N ALA A 319 -12.62 0.72 25.85
CA ALA A 319 -12.83 0.76 27.30
C ALA A 319 -13.93 1.76 27.77
N GLY A 320 -14.94 1.99 26.92
CA GLY A 320 -16.01 2.95 27.19
C GLY A 320 -15.65 4.42 26.98
N VAL A 321 -14.54 4.68 26.28
CA VAL A 321 -14.05 6.04 25.99
C VAL A 321 -13.67 6.14 24.50
N GLY A 322 -13.99 7.27 23.87
CA GLY A 322 -13.41 7.72 22.62
C GLY A 322 -12.49 8.90 22.87
N ASN A 323 -11.32 8.90 22.27
CA ASN A 323 -10.35 9.99 22.31
C ASN A 323 -9.72 10.15 20.93
N TYR A 324 -9.95 11.28 20.30
CA TYR A 324 -9.34 11.65 19.03
C TYR A 324 -8.41 12.82 19.27
N SER A 325 -7.21 12.74 18.74
CA SER A 325 -6.26 13.85 18.79
C SER A 325 -5.45 13.95 17.51
N TYR A 326 -4.94 15.14 17.25
CA TYR A 326 -3.92 15.35 16.23
C TYR A 326 -2.85 16.31 16.75
N ASP A 327 -1.63 16.13 16.24
CA ASP A 327 -0.50 17.03 16.44
C ASP A 327 0.10 17.37 15.08
N LEU A 328 0.35 18.66 14.84
CA LEU A 328 1.12 19.14 13.70
C LEU A 328 2.50 19.57 14.19
N LEU A 329 3.54 18.94 13.67
CA LEU A 329 4.92 19.09 14.10
C LEU A 329 5.79 19.57 12.94
N SER A 330 6.67 20.52 13.21
CA SER A 330 7.72 20.94 12.31
C SER A 330 9.09 20.52 12.84
N TYR A 331 9.97 20.19 11.94
CA TYR A 331 11.38 19.89 12.23
C TYR A 331 12.33 20.94 11.63
N ALA A 332 11.81 22.08 11.19
CA ALA A 332 12.57 23.16 10.61
C ALA A 332 13.80 23.55 11.48
N GLY A 333 14.98 23.55 10.84
CA GLY A 333 16.26 23.76 11.53
C GLY A 333 16.70 22.58 12.40
N GLY A 334 16.22 21.36 12.15
CA GLY A 334 16.62 20.13 12.81
C GLY A 334 16.12 19.98 14.25
N ARG A 335 14.99 20.62 14.60
CA ARG A 335 14.40 20.55 15.92
C ARG A 335 12.90 20.44 15.87
N GLU A 336 12.34 19.55 16.68
CA GLU A 336 10.89 19.41 16.84
C GLU A 336 10.28 20.71 17.39
N GLN A 337 9.24 21.18 16.71
CA GLN A 337 8.43 22.33 17.09
C GLN A 337 6.95 21.95 16.92
N HIS A 338 6.17 22.13 17.96
CA HIS A 338 4.73 21.92 17.91
C HIS A 338 4.05 23.15 17.28
N LEU A 339 3.47 22.99 16.08
CA LEU A 339 2.80 24.06 15.35
C LEU A 339 1.33 24.19 15.74
N GLY A 340 0.68 23.08 16.10
CA GLY A 340 -0.72 23.02 16.47
C GLY A 340 -1.17 21.62 16.84
N GLY A 341 -2.35 21.52 17.40
CA GLY A 341 -2.96 20.27 17.79
C GLY A 341 -4.21 20.48 18.61
N ASP A 342 -5.09 19.52 18.63
CA ASP A 342 -6.28 19.49 19.49
C ASP A 342 -6.62 18.05 19.87
N ALA A 343 -7.42 17.88 20.91
CA ALA A 343 -7.88 16.59 21.37
C ALA A 343 -9.33 16.67 21.89
N VAL A 344 -10.12 15.65 21.56
CA VAL A 344 -11.48 15.51 22.04
C VAL A 344 -11.68 14.17 22.70
N THR A 345 -12.31 14.15 23.87
CA THR A 345 -12.62 12.93 24.60
C THR A 345 -14.12 12.84 24.87
N PHE A 346 -14.69 11.65 24.64
CA PHE A 346 -16.09 11.35 24.91
C PHE A 346 -16.24 9.99 25.56
N VAL A 347 -17.36 9.76 26.25
CA VAL A 347 -17.64 8.47 26.91
C VAL A 347 -18.70 7.73 26.13
N LEU A 348 -18.42 6.43 25.91
CA LEU A 348 -19.32 5.50 25.27
C LEU A 348 -20.18 4.83 26.35
N GLU A 349 -21.49 5.01 26.35
CA GLU A 349 -22.44 4.33 27.25
C GLU A 349 -23.21 3.23 26.47
N ALA A 350 -23.77 2.27 27.20
CA ALA A 350 -24.47 1.13 26.59
C ALA A 350 -25.66 1.52 25.70
N ASP A 351 -26.23 2.71 25.87
CA ASP A 351 -27.38 3.22 25.13
C ASP A 351 -26.99 4.40 24.18
N GLY A 352 -25.70 4.54 23.89
CA GLY A 352 -25.15 5.62 23.09
C GLY A 352 -24.29 6.60 23.92
N PRO A 353 -23.59 7.55 23.29
CA PRO A 353 -22.72 8.48 24.00
C PRO A 353 -23.57 9.39 24.88
N SER A 354 -23.26 9.44 26.18
CA SER A 354 -23.89 10.38 27.08
C SER A 354 -23.23 11.76 27.00
N PRO A 355 -23.96 12.79 26.65
CA PRO A 355 -23.46 14.17 26.66
C PRO A 355 -23.43 14.79 28.06
N THR A 356 -23.49 13.98 29.15
CA THR A 356 -23.48 14.53 30.49
C THR A 356 -22.12 15.15 30.83
N PRO A 357 -22.10 16.39 31.38
CA PRO A 357 -20.90 17.17 31.56
C PRO A 357 -20.13 16.79 32.82
N ASP A 358 -19.53 15.61 32.90
CA ASP A 358 -18.60 15.26 33.95
C ASP A 358 -17.18 15.09 33.44
N ILE A 359 -16.37 16.05 33.84
CA ILE A 359 -14.90 16.04 33.86
C ILE A 359 -14.22 15.49 32.57
N GLY A 360 -13.86 16.39 31.67
CA GLY A 360 -13.00 16.14 30.53
C GLY A 360 -13.68 15.60 29.29
N ARG A 361 -14.99 15.75 29.16
CA ARG A 361 -15.74 15.39 27.94
C ARG A 361 -15.84 16.58 27.00
N ALA A 362 -15.54 16.33 25.72
CA ALA A 362 -15.77 17.33 24.69
C ALA A 362 -17.25 17.69 24.60
N THR A 363 -17.55 18.96 24.53
CA THR A 363 -18.86 19.46 24.13
C THR A 363 -19.05 19.26 22.64
N GLN A 364 -20.30 19.32 22.16
CA GLN A 364 -20.58 19.30 20.72
C GLN A 364 -19.78 20.37 19.96
N VAL A 365 -19.66 21.57 20.52
CA VAL A 365 -18.91 22.65 19.88
C VAL A 365 -17.42 22.33 19.78
N GLU A 366 -16.82 21.68 20.78
CA GLU A 366 -15.44 21.24 20.76
C GLU A 366 -15.22 20.12 19.73
N PHE A 367 -16.14 19.16 19.64
CA PHE A 367 -16.04 18.10 18.64
C PHE A 367 -16.20 18.64 17.21
N VAL A 368 -17.14 19.55 16.98
CA VAL A 368 -17.34 20.18 15.66
C VAL A 368 -16.10 20.97 15.26
N ARG A 369 -15.52 21.75 16.18
CA ARG A 369 -14.28 22.48 15.92
C ARG A 369 -13.13 21.54 15.59
N PHE A 370 -12.91 20.50 16.40
CA PHE A 370 -11.89 19.47 16.14
C PHE A 370 -12.04 18.87 14.74
N ARG A 371 -13.26 18.47 14.37
CA ARG A 371 -13.55 17.92 13.05
C ARG A 371 -13.27 18.94 11.94
N GLU A 372 -13.64 20.21 12.12
CA GLU A 372 -13.37 21.28 11.16
C GLU A 372 -11.86 21.48 10.98
N ASP A 373 -11.10 21.53 12.07
CA ASP A 373 -9.65 21.71 12.06
C ASP A 373 -8.95 20.52 11.35
N VAL A 374 -9.32 19.28 11.68
CA VAL A 374 -8.80 18.08 11.00
C VAL A 374 -9.18 18.07 9.51
N THR A 375 -10.41 18.48 9.17
CA THR A 375 -10.87 18.55 7.78
C THR A 375 -10.06 19.58 6.99
N GLU A 376 -9.77 20.74 7.57
CA GLU A 376 -8.97 21.78 6.92
C GLU A 376 -7.55 21.29 6.65
N LEU A 377 -6.92 20.64 7.64
CA LEU A 377 -5.57 20.06 7.48
C LEU A 377 -5.53 18.98 6.40
N LEU A 378 -6.42 17.99 6.47
CA LEU A 378 -6.41 16.84 5.57
C LEU A 378 -6.84 17.18 4.13
N ARG A 379 -7.57 18.26 3.91
CA ARG A 379 -7.90 18.78 2.57
C ARG A 379 -6.83 19.70 1.99
N GLY A 380 -5.78 19.98 2.76
CA GLY A 380 -4.59 20.68 2.30
C GLY A 380 -3.71 19.84 1.37
N ASN A 381 -2.46 20.26 1.23
CA ASN A 381 -1.46 19.50 0.47
C ASN A 381 -0.82 18.44 1.40
N VAL A 382 -1.46 17.28 1.50
CA VAL A 382 -1.04 16.19 2.39
C VAL A 382 -0.70 14.93 1.59
N THR A 383 0.20 14.12 2.14
CA THR A 383 0.52 12.77 1.63
C THR A 383 0.53 11.79 2.79
N LEU A 384 -0.21 10.68 2.67
CA LEU A 384 -0.17 9.60 3.63
C LEU A 384 1.24 9.00 3.67
N LEU A 385 1.79 8.86 4.88
CA LEU A 385 3.04 8.13 5.10
C LEU A 385 2.77 6.69 5.50
N PHE A 386 1.99 6.52 6.56
CA PHE A 386 1.71 5.20 7.12
C PHE A 386 0.54 5.25 8.11
N SER A 387 -0.17 4.13 8.25
CA SER A 387 -1.22 3.98 9.25
C SER A 387 -1.27 2.57 9.82
N THR A 388 -1.61 2.47 11.11
CA THR A 388 -2.00 1.21 11.77
C THR A 388 -3.45 1.26 12.27
N ASP A 389 -4.16 2.37 12.01
CA ASP A 389 -5.57 2.51 12.35
C ASP A 389 -6.44 1.67 11.42
N PRO A 390 -7.20 0.70 11.95
CA PRO A 390 -8.04 -0.18 11.12
C PRO A 390 -9.14 0.56 10.34
N VAL A 391 -9.58 1.73 10.80
CA VAL A 391 -10.55 2.55 10.08
C VAL A 391 -9.90 3.20 8.85
N VAL A 392 -8.70 3.76 9.04
CA VAL A 392 -7.94 4.38 7.96
C VAL A 392 -7.50 3.32 6.93
N CYS A 393 -7.07 2.16 7.43
CA CYS A 393 -6.59 1.04 6.59
C CYS A 393 -7.71 0.24 5.90
N ALA A 394 -8.98 0.58 6.15
CA ALA A 394 -10.08 -0.10 5.48
C ALA A 394 -9.96 0.03 3.97
N ASP A 395 -9.97 -1.10 3.29
CA ASP A 395 -9.85 -1.21 1.83
C ASP A 395 -8.52 -0.70 1.21
N LEU A 396 -7.48 -0.49 2.04
CA LEU A 396 -6.14 -0.15 1.56
C LEU A 396 -5.26 -1.41 1.46
N ALA A 397 -4.45 -1.49 0.39
CA ALA A 397 -3.43 -2.51 0.27
C ALA A 397 -2.21 -2.20 1.16
N TYR A 398 -1.46 -3.22 1.55
CA TYR A 398 -0.20 -3.08 2.28
C TYR A 398 0.98 -3.52 1.38
N PRO A 399 2.10 -2.80 1.37
CA PRO A 399 2.38 -1.57 2.11
C PRO A 399 1.56 -0.39 1.59
N MET A 400 1.14 0.49 2.51
CA MET A 400 0.51 1.76 2.16
C MET A 400 1.57 2.76 1.72
N ASP A 401 1.23 3.60 0.76
CA ASP A 401 2.06 4.70 0.30
C ASP A 401 1.21 5.95 0.01
N GLY A 402 1.85 6.99 -0.53
CA GLY A 402 1.18 8.23 -0.86
C GLY A 402 0.02 8.10 -1.86
N SER A 403 -0.07 7.02 -2.65
CA SER A 403 -1.17 6.78 -3.60
C SER A 403 -2.52 6.58 -2.90
N TYR A 404 -2.52 6.09 -1.66
CA TYR A 404 -3.72 5.90 -0.85
C TYR A 404 -4.14 7.14 -0.05
N THR A 405 -3.51 8.30 -0.25
CA THR A 405 -3.79 9.51 0.53
C THR A 405 -5.26 9.92 0.48
N GLU A 406 -5.87 9.98 -0.70
CA GLU A 406 -7.25 10.38 -0.88
C GLU A 406 -8.21 9.44 -0.15
N GLN A 407 -8.03 8.13 -0.28
CA GLN A 407 -8.86 7.14 0.40
C GLN A 407 -8.70 7.19 1.93
N ALA A 408 -7.48 7.32 2.43
CA ALA A 408 -7.21 7.45 3.87
C ALA A 408 -7.87 8.70 4.46
N VAL A 409 -7.80 9.83 3.76
CA VAL A 409 -8.47 11.08 4.14
C VAL A 409 -9.98 10.89 4.19
N GLU A 410 -10.58 10.30 3.16
CA GLU A 410 -12.04 10.06 3.12
C GLU A 410 -12.48 9.08 4.24
N ASN A 411 -11.68 8.06 4.56
CA ASN A 411 -11.96 7.15 5.66
C ASN A 411 -11.97 7.88 7.01
N ILE A 412 -10.99 8.75 7.28
CA ILE A 412 -10.94 9.57 8.51
C ILE A 412 -12.15 10.52 8.58
N LEU A 413 -12.43 11.25 7.51
CA LEU A 413 -13.53 12.22 7.50
C LEU A 413 -14.90 11.54 7.64
N SER A 414 -15.07 10.37 7.02
CA SER A 414 -16.29 9.55 7.16
C SER A 414 -16.48 9.03 8.57
N ASP A 415 -15.41 8.59 9.25
CA ASP A 415 -15.48 8.18 10.66
C ASP A 415 -15.85 9.34 11.56
N LEU A 416 -15.20 10.51 11.43
CA LEU A 416 -15.53 11.71 12.19
C LEU A 416 -16.97 12.15 11.96
N ASP A 417 -17.50 12.04 10.75
CA ASP A 417 -18.90 12.33 10.43
C ASP A 417 -19.86 11.33 11.09
N ALA A 418 -19.51 10.03 11.06
CA ALA A 418 -20.29 9.00 11.73
C ALA A 418 -20.32 9.20 13.25
N GLN A 419 -19.18 9.55 13.86
CA GLN A 419 -19.10 9.86 15.30
C GLN A 419 -19.91 11.12 15.65
N ALA A 420 -19.87 12.16 14.83
CA ALA A 420 -20.69 13.36 15.03
C ALA A 420 -22.19 13.04 15.01
N LEU A 421 -22.65 12.23 14.05
CA LEU A 421 -24.05 11.77 13.96
C LEU A 421 -24.48 10.95 15.17
N TRP A 422 -23.59 10.10 15.65
CA TRP A 422 -23.87 9.24 16.79
C TRP A 422 -23.86 10.02 18.12
N LEU A 423 -22.88 10.93 18.30
CA LEU A 423 -22.76 11.76 19.49
C LEU A 423 -23.88 12.84 19.60
N TYR A 424 -24.32 13.38 18.45
CA TYR A 424 -25.24 14.52 18.39
C TYR A 424 -26.35 14.34 17.33
N PRO A 425 -27.19 13.29 17.44
CA PRO A 425 -28.13 12.89 16.38
C PRO A 425 -29.19 13.96 16.05
N ALA A 426 -29.50 14.89 16.94
CA ALA A 426 -30.52 15.93 16.71
C ALA A 426 -30.01 17.08 15.85
N ASP A 427 -28.74 17.37 15.83
CA ASP A 427 -28.14 18.55 15.22
C ASP A 427 -27.47 18.27 13.88
N ALA A 428 -27.24 17.01 13.55
CA ALA A 428 -26.68 16.57 12.27
C ALA A 428 -27.60 16.85 11.05
N LYS A 429 -28.82 17.32 11.27
CA LYS A 429 -29.79 17.66 10.21
C LYS A 429 -29.72 19.12 9.73
N GLY A 430 -28.78 19.90 10.23
CA GLY A 430 -28.64 21.33 9.94
C GLY A 430 -27.29 21.74 9.33
N ALA A 431 -26.40 20.78 8.97
CA ALA A 431 -25.13 21.06 8.32
C ALA A 431 -25.19 20.79 6.81
#